data_41f9bdf9f9ddbbc014a2ad4ea21870cc
#
_entry.id   41f9bdf9f9ddbbc014a2ad4ea21870cc
#
_cell.length_a   1.000
_cell.length_b   1.000
_cell.length_c   1.000
_cell.angle_alpha   90.00
_cell.angle_beta   90.00
_cell.angle_gamma   90.00
#
_symmetry.space_group_name_H-M   'P 1'
#
loop_
_entity.id
_entity.type
_entity.pdbx_description
1 polymer ?
#
loop_
_entity_poly.entity_id
_entity_poly.type
_entity_poly.pdbx_seq_one_letter_code
_entity_poly.pdbx_strand_id
1 'polypeptide(L)'
;MSVESNKEFVKQFLTMIGSGDAEGIANSYDAEGRVFTMGNTLISGVRGVADIKQFAGGVLDLFPAGLSYTIKTLTAEGDNVACECEAAGEHVTGVTYHQYYHFLFKFRNGKILELKEYMDTEMVTEVLCGGQRPE
;
A
#
# COMPACT_ATOMS: atom_id res chain seq x y z
N MET A 1 4.96 -16.03 -15.32
CA MET A 1 3.79 -15.35 -14.73
C MET A 1 3.08 -14.56 -15.80
N SER A 2 1.76 -14.58 -15.77
CA SER A 2 0.97 -13.87 -16.76
C SER A 2 0.52 -12.51 -16.23
N VAL A 3 0.12 -11.64 -17.17
CA VAL A 3 -0.49 -10.36 -16.85
C VAL A 3 -1.74 -10.57 -15.97
N GLU A 4 -2.57 -11.56 -16.31
CA GLU A 4 -3.80 -11.83 -15.55
C GLU A 4 -3.52 -12.33 -14.14
N SER A 5 -2.51 -13.19 -13.97
CA SER A 5 -2.15 -13.66 -12.61
C SER A 5 -1.58 -12.54 -11.76
N ASN A 6 -0.83 -11.61 -12.36
CA ASN A 6 -0.31 -10.45 -11.64
C ASN A 6 -1.43 -9.51 -11.21
N LYS A 7 -2.43 -9.29 -12.07
CA LYS A 7 -3.61 -8.50 -11.69
C LYS A 7 -4.37 -9.13 -10.53
N GLU A 8 -4.56 -10.44 -10.55
CA GLU A 8 -5.24 -11.16 -9.48
C GLU A 8 -4.46 -11.05 -8.17
N PHE A 9 -3.13 -11.14 -8.25
CA PHE A 9 -2.25 -10.98 -7.11
C PHE A 9 -2.45 -9.60 -6.45
N VAL A 10 -2.55 -8.53 -7.26
CA VAL A 10 -2.78 -7.17 -6.75
C VAL A 10 -4.07 -7.08 -5.96
N LYS A 11 -5.15 -7.69 -6.46
CA LYS A 11 -6.44 -7.70 -5.74
C LYS A 11 -6.32 -8.34 -4.37
N GLN A 12 -5.67 -9.50 -4.30
CA GLN A 12 -5.46 -10.21 -3.03
C GLN A 12 -4.55 -9.42 -2.09
N PHE A 13 -3.50 -8.81 -2.64
CA PHE A 13 -2.56 -8.01 -1.86
C PHE A 13 -3.24 -6.82 -1.18
N LEU A 14 -4.10 -6.11 -1.89
CA LEU A 14 -4.83 -4.98 -1.31
C LEU A 14 -5.76 -5.43 -0.17
N THR A 15 -6.36 -6.60 -0.29
CA THR A 15 -7.15 -7.19 0.80
C THR A 15 -6.29 -7.46 2.03
N MET A 16 -5.07 -7.96 1.83
CA MET A 16 -4.13 -8.20 2.93
C MET A 16 -3.74 -6.90 3.63
N ILE A 17 -3.47 -5.84 2.85
CA ILE A 17 -3.14 -4.53 3.43
C ILE A 17 -4.30 -4.03 4.29
N GLY A 18 -5.51 -4.08 3.75
CA GLY A 18 -6.70 -3.58 4.46
C GLY A 18 -7.01 -4.32 5.74
N SER A 19 -6.69 -5.61 5.81
CA SER A 19 -6.92 -6.45 6.98
C SER A 19 -5.74 -6.49 7.96
N GLY A 20 -4.62 -5.86 7.61
CA GLY A 20 -3.42 -5.84 8.47
C GLY A 20 -2.70 -7.19 8.53
N ASP A 21 -2.78 -8.01 7.48
CA ASP A 21 -2.11 -9.30 7.40
C ASP A 21 -0.61 -9.11 7.12
N ALA A 22 0.15 -8.82 8.17
CA ALA A 22 1.58 -8.49 8.05
C ALA A 22 2.39 -9.65 7.44
N GLU A 23 2.09 -10.90 7.81
CA GLU A 23 2.76 -12.07 7.25
C GLU A 23 2.48 -12.21 5.75
N GLY A 24 1.21 -12.11 5.36
CA GLY A 24 0.80 -12.20 3.96
C GLY A 24 1.40 -11.09 3.12
N ILE A 25 1.42 -9.86 3.66
CA ILE A 25 2.02 -8.72 2.99
C ILE A 25 3.52 -8.96 2.77
N ALA A 26 4.25 -9.32 3.81
CA ALA A 26 5.70 -9.56 3.71
C ALA A 26 6.01 -10.69 2.73
N ASN A 27 5.23 -11.78 2.76
CA ASN A 27 5.41 -12.92 1.86
C ASN A 27 5.05 -12.62 0.41
N SER A 28 4.37 -11.51 0.15
CA SER A 28 4.02 -11.08 -1.20
C SER A 28 5.20 -10.47 -1.94
N TYR A 29 6.24 -10.08 -1.22
CA TYR A 29 7.41 -9.43 -1.81
C TYR A 29 8.52 -10.42 -2.12
N ASP A 30 9.25 -10.14 -3.21
CA ASP A 30 10.54 -10.77 -3.49
C ASP A 30 11.48 -10.46 -2.32
N ALA A 31 12.47 -11.31 -2.06
CA ALA A 31 13.44 -11.10 -0.98
C ALA A 31 14.15 -9.73 -1.10
N GLU A 32 14.30 -9.23 -2.32
CA GLU A 32 14.89 -7.92 -2.59
C GLU A 32 13.83 -6.84 -2.81
N GLY A 33 12.57 -7.16 -2.49
CA GLY A 33 11.45 -6.27 -2.71
C GLY A 33 11.50 -5.00 -1.88
N ARG A 34 10.92 -3.93 -2.43
CA ARG A 34 10.88 -2.64 -1.76
C ARG A 34 9.57 -1.92 -2.06
N VAL A 35 9.13 -1.12 -1.09
CA VAL A 35 8.02 -0.19 -1.28
C VAL A 35 8.56 1.24 -1.24
N PHE A 36 8.07 2.06 -2.16
CA PHE A 36 8.38 3.48 -2.25
C PHE A 36 7.11 4.25 -1.92
N THR A 37 7.08 4.87 -0.74
CA THR A 37 5.97 5.76 -0.37
C THR A 37 6.34 7.15 -0.87
N MET A 38 5.65 7.60 -1.89
CA MET A 38 5.99 8.83 -2.60
C MET A 38 5.56 10.06 -1.82
N GLY A 39 6.12 11.21 -2.20
CA GLY A 39 5.79 12.49 -1.60
C GLY A 39 6.82 12.93 -0.57
N ASN A 40 6.45 13.94 0.20
CA ASN A 40 7.31 14.53 1.22
C ASN A 40 6.54 14.63 2.55
N THR A 41 6.12 13.47 3.06
CA THR A 41 5.44 13.36 4.34
C THR A 41 6.35 12.65 5.33
N LEU A 42 5.93 12.60 6.62
CA LEU A 42 6.70 11.88 7.65
C LEU A 42 6.83 10.38 7.36
N ILE A 43 5.90 9.80 6.58
CA ILE A 43 5.95 8.38 6.25
C ILE A 43 6.52 8.09 4.86
N SER A 44 6.88 9.13 4.10
CA SER A 44 7.46 8.97 2.76
C SER A 44 8.86 8.36 2.84
N GLY A 45 9.24 7.62 1.81
CA GLY A 45 10.57 6.99 1.75
C GLY A 45 10.51 5.58 1.18
N VAL A 46 11.63 4.86 1.35
CA VAL A 46 11.79 3.51 0.80
C VAL A 46 11.97 2.52 1.95
N ARG A 47 11.26 1.37 1.86
CA ARG A 47 11.34 0.31 2.88
C ARG A 47 11.58 -1.03 2.22
N GLY A 48 12.51 -1.81 2.79
CA GLY A 48 12.72 -3.22 2.42
C GLY A 48 11.77 -4.14 3.19
N VAL A 49 11.87 -5.46 2.94
CA VAL A 49 10.89 -6.44 3.45
C VAL A 49 10.78 -6.44 4.98
N ALA A 50 11.89 -6.32 5.72
CA ALA A 50 11.86 -6.33 7.19
C ALA A 50 11.05 -5.14 7.72
N ASP A 51 11.27 -3.95 7.16
CA ASP A 51 10.55 -2.73 7.56
C ASP A 51 9.09 -2.78 7.12
N ILE A 52 8.82 -3.36 5.95
CA ILE A 52 7.46 -3.54 5.44
C ILE A 52 6.63 -4.38 6.42
N LYS A 53 7.19 -5.47 6.91
CA LYS A 53 6.49 -6.36 7.84
C LYS A 53 6.14 -5.61 9.13
N GLN A 54 7.09 -4.87 9.67
CA GLN A 54 6.88 -4.08 10.89
C GLN A 54 5.84 -2.98 10.67
N PHE A 55 5.93 -2.25 9.56
CA PHE A 55 5.00 -1.17 9.22
C PHE A 55 3.58 -1.71 9.01
N ALA A 56 3.46 -2.81 8.26
CA ALA A 56 2.17 -3.44 7.97
C ALA A 56 1.45 -3.92 9.22
N GLY A 57 2.20 -4.37 10.21
CA GLY A 57 1.64 -4.82 11.48
C GLY A 57 0.93 -3.72 12.28
N GLY A 58 1.17 -2.45 11.94
CA GLY A 58 0.56 -1.32 12.62
C GLY A 58 -0.78 -0.85 12.03
N VAL A 59 -1.23 -1.44 10.93
CA VAL A 59 -2.45 -0.97 10.25
C VAL A 59 -3.68 -1.02 11.16
N LEU A 60 -3.88 -2.10 11.89
CA LEU A 60 -5.05 -2.24 12.77
C LEU A 60 -4.95 -1.39 14.03
N ASP A 61 -3.75 -0.96 14.41
CA ASP A 61 -3.57 0.02 15.51
C ASP A 61 -4.07 1.41 15.08
N LEU A 62 -3.88 1.75 13.82
CA LEU A 62 -4.32 3.02 13.25
C LEU A 62 -5.77 2.98 12.77
N PHE A 63 -6.19 1.84 12.23
CA PHE A 63 -7.53 1.62 11.69
C PHE A 63 -8.10 0.34 12.30
N PRO A 64 -8.72 0.42 13.48
CA PRO A 64 -9.15 -0.81 14.19
C PRO A 64 -10.10 -1.72 13.40
N ALA A 65 -10.91 -1.14 12.51
CA ALA A 65 -11.80 -1.92 11.63
C ALA A 65 -11.16 -2.23 10.27
N GLY A 66 -9.89 -1.86 10.07
CA GLY A 66 -9.18 -2.05 8.82
C GLY A 66 -9.46 -0.97 7.78
N LEU A 67 -8.92 -1.19 6.58
CA LEU A 67 -9.14 -0.32 5.42
C LEU A 67 -9.85 -1.13 4.34
N SER A 68 -10.80 -0.49 3.66
CA SER A 68 -11.48 -1.08 2.49
C SER A 68 -10.92 -0.46 1.23
N TYR A 69 -10.44 -1.28 0.30
CA TYR A 69 -9.92 -0.83 -0.98
C TYR A 69 -10.95 -1.08 -2.07
N THR A 70 -11.21 -0.07 -2.89
CA THR A 70 -12.07 -0.18 -4.07
C THR A 70 -11.23 0.08 -5.30
N ILE A 71 -11.00 -0.96 -6.11
CA ILE A 71 -10.21 -0.87 -7.32
C ILE A 71 -11.07 -0.24 -8.42
N LYS A 72 -10.55 0.82 -9.04
CA LYS A 72 -11.18 1.51 -10.17
C LYS A 72 -10.70 0.97 -11.50
N THR A 73 -9.37 0.86 -11.67
CA THR A 73 -8.76 0.33 -12.89
C THR A 73 -7.54 -0.53 -12.56
N LEU A 74 -7.32 -1.54 -13.38
CA LEU A 74 -6.09 -2.33 -13.38
C LEU A 74 -5.57 -2.38 -14.81
N THR A 75 -4.37 -1.86 -15.02
CA THR A 75 -3.72 -1.87 -16.32
C THR A 75 -2.38 -2.58 -16.17
N ALA A 76 -2.12 -3.56 -17.02
CA ALA A 76 -0.91 -4.35 -16.90
C ALA A 76 -0.21 -4.50 -18.23
N GLU A 77 1.11 -4.44 -18.20
CA GLU A 77 1.98 -4.65 -19.36
C GLU A 77 3.28 -5.28 -18.87
N GLY A 78 3.68 -6.40 -19.46
CA GLY A 78 4.89 -7.11 -19.03
C GLY A 78 4.80 -7.48 -17.56
N ASP A 79 5.82 -7.08 -16.80
CA ASP A 79 5.89 -7.35 -15.37
C ASP A 79 5.27 -6.24 -14.51
N ASN A 80 4.63 -5.26 -15.12
CA ASN A 80 4.09 -4.10 -14.42
C ASN A 80 2.57 -4.15 -14.32
N VAL A 81 2.04 -3.75 -13.17
CA VAL A 81 0.59 -3.54 -12.98
C VAL A 81 0.40 -2.17 -12.36
N ALA A 82 -0.41 -1.35 -13.02
CA ALA A 82 -0.85 -0.06 -12.50
C ALA A 82 -2.27 -0.22 -11.95
N CYS A 83 -2.47 0.20 -10.72
CA CYS A 83 -3.76 0.06 -10.02
C CYS A 83 -4.20 1.41 -9.49
N GLU A 84 -5.30 1.91 -10.05
CA GLU A 84 -5.97 3.09 -9.51
C GLU A 84 -7.05 2.60 -8.54
N CYS A 85 -7.02 3.06 -7.31
CA CYS A 85 -7.97 2.62 -6.30
C CYS A 85 -8.22 3.69 -5.24
N GLU A 86 -9.24 3.46 -4.43
CA GLU A 86 -9.54 4.28 -3.27
C GLU A 86 -9.53 3.41 -2.03
N ALA A 87 -9.07 3.98 -0.92
CA ALA A 87 -9.11 3.31 0.37
C ALA A 87 -9.96 4.13 1.34
N ALA A 88 -10.71 3.47 2.18
CA ALA A 88 -11.53 4.12 3.18
C ALA A 88 -11.43 3.37 4.51
N GLY A 89 -11.39 4.12 5.60
CA GLY A 89 -11.41 3.57 6.94
C GLY A 89 -11.53 4.67 7.97
N GLU A 90 -11.86 4.27 9.19
CA GLU A 90 -11.92 5.21 10.30
C GLU A 90 -10.65 5.11 11.11
N HIS A 91 -9.92 6.20 11.19
CA HIS A 91 -8.69 6.29 11.97
C HIS A 91 -9.03 6.23 13.47
N VAL A 92 -8.10 5.73 14.26
CA VAL A 92 -8.28 5.56 15.70
C VAL A 92 -8.68 6.87 16.41
N THR A 93 -8.36 8.03 15.83
CA THR A 93 -8.77 9.33 16.35
C THR A 93 -10.24 9.68 16.05
N GLY A 94 -10.95 8.84 15.30
CA GLY A 94 -12.32 9.08 14.88
C GLY A 94 -12.45 9.85 13.57
N VAL A 95 -11.33 10.23 12.96
CA VAL A 95 -11.33 10.94 11.68
C VAL A 95 -11.42 9.93 10.53
N THR A 96 -12.27 10.23 9.55
CA THR A 96 -12.39 9.40 8.36
C THR A 96 -11.16 9.58 7.47
N TYR A 97 -10.55 8.47 7.09
CA TYR A 97 -9.47 8.44 6.10
C TYR A 97 -10.05 7.99 4.78
N HIS A 98 -9.99 8.83 3.77
CA HIS A 98 -10.44 8.49 2.42
C HIS A 98 -9.32 8.90 1.47
N GLN A 99 -8.64 7.90 0.92
CA GLN A 99 -7.42 8.12 0.15
C GLN A 99 -7.61 7.69 -1.30
N TYR A 100 -7.00 8.46 -2.18
CA TYR A 100 -6.90 8.15 -3.60
C TYR A 100 -5.49 7.65 -3.86
N TYR A 101 -5.38 6.39 -4.32
CA TYR A 101 -4.09 5.77 -4.58
C TYR A 101 -3.91 5.47 -6.05
N HIS A 102 -2.68 5.63 -6.50
CA HIS A 102 -2.21 5.01 -7.73
C HIS A 102 -0.99 4.17 -7.36
N PHE A 103 -1.14 2.86 -7.42
CA PHE A 103 -0.06 1.91 -7.13
C PHE A 103 0.56 1.43 -8.43
N LEU A 104 1.88 1.44 -8.49
CA LEU A 104 2.61 0.87 -9.61
C LEU A 104 3.45 -0.30 -9.09
N PHE A 105 3.05 -1.51 -9.47
CA PHE A 105 3.70 -2.75 -9.08
C PHE A 105 4.63 -3.23 -10.17
N LYS A 106 5.82 -3.69 -9.78
CA LYS A 106 6.72 -4.42 -10.67
C LYS A 106 6.96 -5.80 -10.07
N PHE A 107 6.71 -6.85 -10.85
CA PHE A 107 6.82 -8.22 -10.40
C PHE A 107 8.10 -8.88 -10.90
N ARG A 108 8.61 -9.81 -10.09
CA ARG A 108 9.70 -10.70 -10.47
C ARG A 108 9.41 -12.08 -9.89
N ASN A 109 9.36 -13.10 -10.76
CA ASN A 109 9.08 -14.48 -10.38
C ASN A 109 7.83 -14.64 -9.50
N GLY A 110 6.76 -13.91 -9.86
CA GLY A 110 5.49 -13.99 -9.16
C GLY A 110 5.43 -13.27 -7.81
N LYS A 111 6.43 -12.45 -7.50
CA LYS A 111 6.50 -11.68 -6.27
C LYS A 111 6.69 -10.20 -6.60
N ILE A 112 6.34 -9.33 -5.64
CA ILE A 112 6.52 -7.88 -5.82
C ILE A 112 7.99 -7.54 -5.65
N LEU A 113 8.61 -7.01 -6.70
CA LEU A 113 9.97 -6.49 -6.64
C LEU A 113 9.95 -5.03 -6.21
N GLU A 114 9.03 -4.25 -6.77
CA GLU A 114 8.85 -2.85 -6.41
C GLU A 114 7.38 -2.51 -6.35
N LEU A 115 7.00 -1.75 -5.34
CA LEU A 115 5.70 -1.11 -5.27
C LEU A 115 5.94 0.38 -5.05
N LYS A 116 5.44 1.20 -5.97
CA LYS A 116 5.46 2.66 -5.82
C LYS A 116 4.06 3.12 -5.50
N GLU A 117 3.91 3.79 -4.35
CA GLU A 117 2.62 4.28 -3.87
C GLU A 117 2.53 5.78 -4.07
N TYR A 118 1.61 6.21 -4.94
CA TYR A 118 1.28 7.61 -5.17
C TYR A 118 -0.09 7.86 -4.56
N MET A 119 -0.25 8.99 -3.88
CA MET A 119 -1.47 9.23 -3.10
C MET A 119 -1.66 10.72 -2.83
N ASP A 120 -2.82 11.07 -2.27
CA ASP A 120 -3.06 12.42 -1.75
C ASP A 120 -2.25 12.59 -0.45
N THR A 121 -1.13 13.27 -0.55
CA THR A 121 -0.23 13.47 0.59
C THR A 121 -0.75 14.47 1.62
N GLU A 122 -1.69 15.35 1.23
CA GLU A 122 -2.39 16.21 2.20
C GLU A 122 -3.17 15.36 3.20
N MET A 123 -3.91 14.36 2.69
CA MET A 123 -4.68 13.44 3.53
C MET A 123 -3.76 12.62 4.44
N VAL A 124 -2.62 12.16 3.93
CA VAL A 124 -1.62 11.46 4.73
C VAL A 124 -1.17 12.34 5.90
N THR A 125 -0.79 13.57 5.61
CA THR A 125 -0.31 14.50 6.62
C THR A 125 -1.37 14.78 7.68
N GLU A 126 -2.60 15.06 7.26
CA GLU A 126 -3.67 15.40 8.20
C GLU A 126 -4.09 14.23 9.08
N VAL A 127 -4.26 13.04 8.50
CA VAL A 127 -4.82 11.90 9.25
C VAL A 127 -3.72 11.04 9.87
N LEU A 128 -2.71 10.65 9.10
CA LEU A 128 -1.69 9.72 9.58
C LEU A 128 -0.57 10.40 10.37
N CYS A 129 -0.31 11.66 10.07
CA CYS A 129 0.80 12.39 10.70
C CYS A 129 0.33 13.46 11.68
N GLY A 130 -0.97 13.53 11.98
CA GLY A 130 -1.53 14.52 12.91
C GLY A 130 -1.27 15.96 12.50
N GLY A 131 -1.16 16.22 11.22
CA GLY A 131 -0.88 17.55 10.67
C GLY A 131 0.60 17.92 10.69
N GLN A 132 1.47 17.03 11.14
CA GLN A 132 2.92 17.30 11.23
C GLN A 132 3.61 17.00 9.91
N ARG A 133 4.58 17.84 9.56
CA ARG A 133 5.36 17.77 8.33
C ARG A 133 6.84 17.59 8.62
N PRO A 134 7.63 17.04 7.66
CA PRO A 134 9.08 17.01 7.80
C PRO A 134 9.66 18.43 7.88
N GLU A 135 10.76 18.56 8.57
CA GLU A 135 11.49 19.85 8.66
C GLU A 135 12.20 20.17 7.35
#